data_39e08b60c4d2f6b3258bc7816de182cd
#
_entry.id   39e08b60c4d2f6b3258bc7816de182cd
#
_cell.length_a   1.000
_cell.length_b   1.000
_cell.length_c   1.000
_cell.angle_alpha   90.00
_cell.angle_beta   90.00
_cell.angle_gamma   90.00
#
_symmetry.space_group_name_H-M   'P 1'
#
loop_
_entity.id
_entity.type
_entity.pdbx_description
1 polymer ?
#
loop_
_entity_poly.entity_id
_entity_poly.type
_entity_poly.pdbx_seq_one_letter_code
_entity_poly.pdbx_strand_id
1 'polypeptide(L)'
;MKKNEQKVVFLDRDGVINKEVGYLHHIKDFKFIDGVFSACQYFQKNGYFIIIVTNQSGIARGYYQEEDFHVLTKWMVKEFSNNSIDILDVFFCPHGPESTCNCRKPNPGMLLDAKEKYNIDMNNSWMIGDKEADVGAANSAGINNTILVKTGHNIDESHSQAKFILKSIKETIGIIK
;
A
#
# COMPACT_ATOMS: atom_id res chain seq x y z
N MET A 1 -20.06 23.12 6.36
CA MET A 1 -20.01 22.40 5.08
C MET A 1 -19.38 21.04 5.36
N LYS A 2 -20.08 19.92 5.06
CA LYS A 2 -19.44 18.57 5.13
C LYS A 2 -18.30 18.58 4.12
N LYS A 3 -17.05 18.38 4.56
CA LYS A 3 -15.94 18.09 3.66
C LYS A 3 -16.33 16.86 2.85
N ASN A 4 -16.24 16.92 1.52
CA ASN A 4 -16.47 15.73 0.69
C ASN A 4 -15.48 14.64 1.10
N GLU A 5 -15.99 13.44 1.32
CA GLU A 5 -15.17 12.27 1.60
C GLU A 5 -14.32 11.94 0.37
N GLN A 6 -13.07 11.53 0.60
CA GLN A 6 -12.09 11.26 -0.46
C GLN A 6 -12.02 9.77 -0.75
N LYS A 7 -12.03 9.39 -2.02
CA LYS A 7 -11.75 8.01 -2.44
C LYS A 7 -10.24 7.81 -2.54
N VAL A 8 -9.76 6.70 -1.99
CA VAL A 8 -8.32 6.38 -1.93
C VAL A 8 -8.05 4.99 -2.50
N VAL A 9 -6.97 4.86 -3.24
CA VAL A 9 -6.32 3.57 -3.47
C VAL A 9 -5.15 3.46 -2.51
N PHE A 10 -5.27 2.56 -1.55
CA PHE A 10 -4.18 2.19 -0.65
C PHE A 10 -3.29 1.15 -1.32
N LEU A 11 -1.99 1.37 -1.27
CA LEU A 11 -0.98 0.46 -1.83
C LEU A 11 -0.06 -0.05 -0.73
N ASP A 12 0.17 -1.36 -0.67
CA ASP A 12 1.38 -1.85 -0.02
C ASP A 12 2.61 -1.44 -0.84
N ARG A 13 3.78 -1.41 -0.23
CA ARG A 13 5.02 -1.05 -0.89
C ARG A 13 5.68 -2.27 -1.53
N ASP A 14 6.19 -3.16 -0.71
CA ASP A 14 6.98 -4.32 -1.13
C ASP A 14 6.09 -5.38 -1.79
N GLY A 15 6.41 -5.78 -3.00
CA GLY A 15 5.60 -6.71 -3.80
C GLY A 15 4.47 -6.05 -4.62
N VAL A 16 4.15 -4.77 -4.40
CA VAL A 16 3.14 -4.01 -5.14
C VAL A 16 3.76 -2.85 -5.92
N ILE A 17 4.50 -1.99 -5.26
CA ILE A 17 5.19 -0.84 -5.86
C ILE A 17 6.57 -1.25 -6.35
N ASN A 18 7.33 -1.96 -5.53
CA ASN A 18 8.66 -2.46 -5.83
C ASN A 18 8.75 -3.97 -5.71
N LYS A 19 9.72 -4.55 -6.41
CA LYS A 19 10.05 -5.98 -6.26
C LYS A 19 10.43 -6.28 -4.82
N GLU A 20 9.84 -7.35 -4.28
CA GLU A 20 10.19 -7.86 -2.95
C GLU A 20 11.60 -8.45 -2.97
N VAL A 21 12.48 -7.94 -2.11
CA VAL A 21 13.88 -8.41 -2.00
C VAL A 21 14.28 -8.68 -0.54
N GLY A 22 13.30 -8.66 0.37
CA GLY A 22 13.52 -8.78 1.81
C GLY A 22 14.21 -7.55 2.43
N TYR A 23 13.53 -6.91 3.35
CA TYR A 23 14.04 -5.78 4.16
C TYR A 23 14.70 -4.65 3.34
N LEU A 24 14.08 -4.28 2.22
CA LEU A 24 14.56 -3.24 1.31
C LEU A 24 14.68 -1.88 2.02
N HIS A 25 15.91 -1.32 2.03
CA HIS A 25 16.21 -0.04 2.66
C HIS A 25 17.22 0.82 1.86
N HIS A 26 17.80 0.31 0.78
CA HIS A 26 18.71 1.07 -0.07
C HIS A 26 18.08 1.43 -1.41
N ILE A 27 18.25 2.68 -1.85
CA ILE A 27 17.75 3.18 -3.15
C ILE A 27 18.27 2.34 -4.32
N LYS A 28 19.55 1.94 -4.30
CA LYS A 28 20.18 1.14 -5.38
C LYS A 28 19.50 -0.22 -5.63
N ASP A 29 18.84 -0.75 -4.60
CA ASP A 29 18.18 -2.07 -4.66
C ASP A 29 16.68 -1.95 -4.99
N PHE A 30 16.15 -0.73 -5.02
CA PHE A 30 14.75 -0.47 -5.30
C PHE A 30 14.46 -0.59 -6.80
N LYS A 31 13.58 -1.52 -7.16
CA LYS A 31 13.14 -1.73 -8.53
C LYS A 31 11.62 -1.65 -8.61
N PHE A 32 11.10 -0.61 -9.26
CA PHE A 32 9.68 -0.48 -9.49
C PHE A 32 9.12 -1.68 -10.27
N ILE A 33 7.93 -2.12 -9.91
CA ILE A 33 7.18 -3.13 -10.64
C ILE A 33 6.63 -2.50 -11.93
N ASP A 34 6.70 -3.25 -13.04
CA ASP A 34 6.16 -2.80 -14.32
C ASP A 34 4.68 -2.44 -14.21
N GLY A 35 4.32 -1.29 -14.76
CA GLY A 35 2.96 -0.77 -14.77
C GLY A 35 2.53 -0.01 -13.53
N VAL A 36 3.36 0.11 -12.46
CA VAL A 36 2.97 0.84 -11.25
C VAL A 36 2.64 2.30 -11.54
N PHE A 37 3.46 2.98 -12.34
CA PHE A 37 3.21 4.39 -12.67
C PHE A 37 1.94 4.56 -13.53
N SER A 38 1.75 3.73 -14.54
CA SER A 38 0.55 3.80 -15.38
C SER A 38 -0.73 3.49 -14.59
N ALA A 39 -0.68 2.56 -13.65
CA ALA A 39 -1.81 2.27 -12.76
C ALA A 39 -2.12 3.45 -11.85
N CYS A 40 -1.11 4.04 -11.22
CA CYS A 40 -1.29 5.21 -10.34
C CYS A 40 -1.81 6.44 -11.08
N GLN A 41 -1.31 6.72 -12.29
CA GLN A 41 -1.85 7.78 -13.15
C GLN A 41 -3.32 7.53 -13.50
N TYR A 42 -3.68 6.27 -13.76
CA TYR A 42 -5.06 5.87 -14.02
C TYR A 42 -5.95 6.09 -12.80
N PHE A 43 -5.49 5.76 -11.57
CA PHE A 43 -6.25 6.00 -10.35
C PHE A 43 -6.51 7.49 -10.13
N GLN A 44 -5.50 8.33 -10.27
CA GLN A 44 -5.67 9.79 -10.15
C GLN A 44 -6.65 10.34 -11.19
N LYS A 45 -6.57 9.87 -12.45
CA LYS A 45 -7.49 10.27 -13.51
C LYS A 45 -8.95 9.91 -13.18
N ASN A 46 -9.17 8.85 -12.39
CA ASN A 46 -10.50 8.43 -11.93
C ASN A 46 -10.89 9.03 -10.57
N GLY A 47 -10.15 10.05 -10.11
CA GLY A 47 -10.48 10.81 -8.91
C GLY A 47 -10.10 10.15 -7.60
N TYR A 48 -9.18 9.17 -7.62
CA TYR A 48 -8.63 8.56 -6.41
C TYR A 48 -7.36 9.27 -5.97
N PHE A 49 -7.25 9.50 -4.67
CA PHE A 49 -5.96 9.77 -4.04
C PHE A 49 -5.19 8.48 -3.80
N ILE A 50 -3.88 8.57 -3.63
CA ILE A 50 -3.01 7.41 -3.42
C ILE A 50 -2.33 7.54 -2.07
N ILE A 51 -2.46 6.53 -1.22
CA ILE A 51 -1.78 6.42 0.07
C ILE A 51 -1.04 5.10 0.12
N ILE A 52 0.19 5.12 0.62
CA ILE A 52 1.01 3.92 0.81
C ILE A 52 0.90 3.48 2.26
N VAL A 53 0.71 2.17 2.50
CA VAL A 53 0.61 1.57 3.84
C VAL A 53 1.49 0.33 3.90
N THR A 54 2.58 0.36 4.68
CA THR A 54 3.62 -0.67 4.63
C THR A 54 4.08 -1.15 6.00
N ASN A 55 4.25 -2.47 6.15
CA ASN A 55 4.90 -3.06 7.32
C ASN A 55 6.42 -3.06 7.12
N GLN A 56 7.17 -2.47 8.05
CA GLN A 56 8.62 -2.30 7.99
C GLN A 56 9.31 -2.92 9.21
N SER A 57 9.12 -4.22 9.41
CA SER A 57 9.65 -4.94 10.58
C SER A 57 11.18 -5.04 10.64
N GLY A 58 11.88 -4.72 9.56
CA GLY A 58 13.35 -4.62 9.54
C GLY A 58 13.88 -3.60 10.55
N ILE A 59 13.11 -2.55 10.84
CA ILE A 59 13.44 -1.53 11.85
C ILE A 59 13.49 -2.19 13.24
N ALA A 60 12.41 -2.88 13.65
CA ALA A 60 12.38 -3.59 14.94
C ALA A 60 13.43 -4.70 15.05
N ARG A 61 13.82 -5.29 13.93
CA ARG A 61 14.85 -6.34 13.86
C ARG A 61 16.28 -5.77 13.86
N GLY A 62 16.46 -4.46 13.76
CA GLY A 62 17.77 -3.81 13.71
C GLY A 62 18.52 -3.99 12.39
N TYR A 63 17.83 -4.34 11.30
CA TYR A 63 18.46 -4.50 9.98
C TYR A 63 18.75 -3.16 9.30
N TYR A 64 17.97 -2.13 9.64
CA TYR A 64 18.14 -0.74 9.21
C TYR A 64 17.40 0.18 10.20
N GLN A 65 17.72 1.46 10.15
CA GLN A 65 17.11 2.45 11.02
C GLN A 65 15.87 3.08 10.37
N GLU A 66 15.06 3.77 11.16
CA GLU A 66 13.89 4.49 10.67
C GLU A 66 14.28 5.61 9.68
N GLU A 67 15.44 6.23 9.89
CA GLU A 67 16.03 7.23 8.99
C GLU A 67 16.29 6.66 7.60
N ASP A 68 16.76 5.42 7.48
CA ASP A 68 16.98 4.74 6.19
C ASP A 68 15.66 4.57 5.44
N PHE A 69 14.61 4.19 6.18
CA PHE A 69 13.25 4.11 5.64
C PHE A 69 12.77 5.46 5.12
N HIS A 70 12.98 6.54 5.87
CA HIS A 70 12.56 7.88 5.46
C HIS A 70 13.33 8.39 4.24
N VAL A 71 14.64 8.14 4.16
CA VAL A 71 15.46 8.48 2.98
C VAL A 71 14.95 7.76 1.74
N LEU A 72 14.72 6.45 1.82
CA LEU A 72 14.19 5.66 0.72
C LEU A 72 12.78 6.12 0.31
N THR A 73 11.91 6.37 1.29
CA THR A 73 10.53 6.83 1.06
C THR A 73 10.50 8.19 0.37
N LYS A 74 11.32 9.14 0.81
CA LYS A 74 11.42 10.47 0.17
C LYS A 74 11.85 10.37 -1.29
N TRP A 75 12.84 9.51 -1.56
CA TRP A 75 13.28 9.25 -2.93
C TRP A 75 12.15 8.60 -3.76
N MET A 76 11.50 7.57 -3.24
CA MET A 76 10.39 6.88 -3.92
C MET A 76 9.25 7.86 -4.27
N VAL A 77 8.82 8.69 -3.33
CA VAL A 77 7.77 9.70 -3.55
C VAL A 77 8.21 10.72 -4.61
N LYS A 78 9.50 11.09 -4.64
CA LYS A 78 10.04 11.95 -5.69
C LYS A 78 9.97 11.30 -7.08
N GLU A 79 10.22 9.99 -7.17
CA GLU A 79 10.08 9.26 -8.44
C GLU A 79 8.62 9.21 -8.92
N PHE A 80 7.64 9.05 -8.02
CA PHE A 80 6.22 9.20 -8.37
C PHE A 80 5.92 10.61 -8.89
N SER A 81 6.38 11.64 -8.20
CA SER A 81 6.21 13.05 -8.63
C SER A 81 6.85 13.32 -9.99
N ASN A 82 8.02 12.76 -10.28
CA ASN A 82 8.68 12.84 -11.60
C ASN A 82 7.82 12.22 -12.71
N ASN A 83 6.93 11.31 -12.38
CA ASN A 83 5.96 10.68 -13.27
C ASN A 83 4.56 11.30 -13.19
N SER A 84 4.42 12.53 -12.66
CA SER A 84 3.16 13.26 -12.51
C SER A 84 2.13 12.54 -11.63
N ILE A 85 2.61 11.85 -10.58
CA ILE A 85 1.78 11.14 -9.62
C ILE A 85 1.99 11.76 -8.23
N ASP A 86 0.89 12.13 -7.59
CA ASP A 86 0.89 12.66 -6.24
C ASP A 86 0.57 11.55 -5.23
N ILE A 87 1.56 11.20 -4.41
CA ILE A 87 1.34 10.35 -3.24
C ILE A 87 0.88 11.25 -2.10
N LEU A 88 -0.36 11.04 -1.65
CA LEU A 88 -0.97 11.88 -0.61
C LEU A 88 -0.25 11.70 0.74
N ASP A 89 0.07 10.46 1.10
CA ASP A 89 0.81 10.14 2.33
C ASP A 89 1.40 8.73 2.31
N VAL A 90 2.31 8.46 3.26
CA VAL A 90 2.91 7.15 3.49
C VAL A 90 2.80 6.82 4.98
N PHE A 91 2.04 5.79 5.31
CA PHE A 91 1.95 5.23 6.66
C PHE A 91 2.78 3.96 6.74
N PHE A 92 3.51 3.79 7.83
CA PHE A 92 4.31 2.58 8.04
C PHE A 92 4.22 2.08 9.47
N CYS A 93 4.44 0.78 9.63
CA CYS A 93 4.55 0.15 10.93
C CYS A 93 5.98 -0.36 11.12
N PRO A 94 6.77 0.17 12.07
CA PRO A 94 8.14 -0.25 12.32
C PRO A 94 8.24 -1.53 13.16
N HIS A 95 7.13 -2.03 13.68
CA HIS A 95 7.10 -3.09 14.68
C HIS A 95 7.26 -4.49 14.06
N GLY A 96 7.82 -5.41 14.85
CA GLY A 96 7.95 -6.82 14.51
C GLY A 96 6.64 -7.60 14.63
N PRO A 97 6.62 -8.88 14.18
CA PRO A 97 5.42 -9.74 14.23
C PRO A 97 4.89 -9.99 15.64
N GLU A 98 5.78 -9.98 16.64
CA GLU A 98 5.44 -10.23 18.05
C GLU A 98 4.85 -9.02 18.77
N SER A 99 4.77 -7.88 18.09
CA SER A 99 4.23 -6.64 18.68
C SER A 99 2.70 -6.72 18.77
N THR A 100 2.17 -6.15 19.85
CA THR A 100 0.72 -5.96 20.07
C THR A 100 0.22 -4.63 19.49
N CYS A 101 1.00 -3.96 18.64
CA CYS A 101 0.62 -2.67 18.05
C CYS A 101 -0.61 -2.79 17.14
N ASN A 102 -1.37 -1.69 17.03
CA ASN A 102 -2.53 -1.62 16.17
C ASN A 102 -2.18 -1.28 14.70
N CYS A 103 -0.96 -0.81 14.43
CA CYS A 103 -0.57 -0.36 13.09
C CYS A 103 -0.14 -1.50 12.15
N ARG A 104 0.39 -2.62 12.68
CA ARG A 104 0.90 -3.71 11.83
C ARG A 104 -0.23 -4.49 11.18
N LYS A 105 -0.30 -4.48 9.83
CA LYS A 105 -1.22 -5.34 9.07
C LYS A 105 -1.01 -6.81 9.46
N PRO A 106 -2.08 -7.59 9.76
CA PRO A 106 -3.49 -7.35 9.41
C PRO A 106 -4.29 -6.42 10.32
N ASN A 107 -3.69 -5.77 11.33
CA ASN A 107 -4.40 -4.75 12.11
C ASN A 107 -4.67 -3.52 11.26
N PRO A 108 -5.81 -2.81 11.46
CA PRO A 108 -6.27 -1.75 10.58
C PRO A 108 -5.70 -0.36 10.90
N GLY A 109 -4.82 -0.22 11.90
CA GLY A 109 -4.44 1.08 12.48
C GLY A 109 -3.97 2.10 11.45
N MET A 110 -3.05 1.75 10.55
CA MET A 110 -2.58 2.68 9.51
C MET A 110 -3.70 3.19 8.60
N LEU A 111 -4.67 2.32 8.26
CA LEU A 111 -5.81 2.68 7.41
C LEU A 111 -6.80 3.57 8.15
N LEU A 112 -7.02 3.32 9.46
CA LEU A 112 -7.90 4.13 10.30
C LEU A 112 -7.30 5.50 10.58
N ASP A 113 -5.98 5.59 10.81
CA ASP A 113 -5.26 6.87 10.98
C ASP A 113 -5.35 7.71 9.69
N ALA A 114 -5.19 7.09 8.53
CA ALA A 114 -5.38 7.75 7.25
C ALA A 114 -6.83 8.23 7.07
N LYS A 115 -7.82 7.40 7.42
CA LYS A 115 -9.25 7.75 7.36
C LYS A 115 -9.54 9.01 8.17
N GLU A 116 -9.06 9.07 9.41
CA GLU A 116 -9.27 10.21 10.29
C GLU A 116 -8.60 11.46 9.75
N LYS A 117 -7.32 11.34 9.33
CA LYS A 117 -6.52 12.46 8.84
C LYS A 117 -7.09 13.10 7.57
N TYR A 118 -7.60 12.29 6.65
CA TYR A 118 -8.00 12.75 5.32
C TYR A 118 -9.50 12.67 5.02
N ASN A 119 -10.33 12.25 5.99
CA ASN A 119 -11.78 12.08 5.80
C ASN A 119 -12.10 11.15 4.61
N ILE A 120 -11.61 9.89 4.69
CA ILE A 120 -11.66 8.94 3.58
C ILE A 120 -12.99 8.16 3.58
N ASP A 121 -13.59 8.03 2.39
CA ASP A 121 -14.68 7.11 2.11
C ASP A 121 -14.13 5.69 1.94
N MET A 122 -14.13 4.92 3.02
CA MET A 122 -13.58 3.56 3.03
C MET A 122 -14.39 2.61 2.13
N ASN A 123 -15.71 2.82 2.00
CA ASN A 123 -16.57 1.95 1.19
C ASN A 123 -16.24 2.04 -0.31
N ASN A 124 -15.85 3.23 -0.78
CA ASN A 124 -15.49 3.50 -2.16
C ASN A 124 -13.96 3.53 -2.39
N SER A 125 -13.18 3.16 -1.38
CA SER A 125 -11.72 3.03 -1.47
C SER A 125 -11.30 1.60 -1.77
N TRP A 126 -10.04 1.44 -2.18
CA TRP A 126 -9.44 0.16 -2.56
C TRP A 126 -8.17 -0.10 -1.76
N MET A 127 -7.88 -1.37 -1.49
CA MET A 127 -6.59 -1.83 -1.00
C MET A 127 -5.95 -2.78 -2.02
N ILE A 128 -4.71 -2.50 -2.41
CA ILE A 128 -3.89 -3.37 -3.25
C ILE A 128 -2.69 -3.83 -2.43
N GLY A 129 -2.58 -5.14 -2.25
CA GLY A 129 -1.51 -5.78 -1.50
C GLY A 129 -0.97 -7.02 -2.20
N ASP A 130 -0.03 -7.69 -1.57
CA ASP A 130 0.53 -8.97 -2.02
C ASP A 130 0.36 -10.10 -0.98
N LYS A 131 -0.30 -9.79 0.16
CA LYS A 131 -0.53 -10.74 1.27
C LYS A 131 -1.95 -10.64 1.83
N GLU A 132 -2.43 -11.74 2.40
CA GLU A 132 -3.72 -11.75 3.12
C GLU A 132 -3.76 -10.76 4.29
N ALA A 133 -2.61 -10.40 4.87
CA ALA A 133 -2.54 -9.36 5.89
C ALA A 133 -3.03 -7.98 5.39
N ASP A 134 -2.86 -7.69 4.10
CA ASP A 134 -3.36 -6.46 3.47
C ASP A 134 -4.89 -6.49 3.39
N VAL A 135 -5.42 -7.62 2.96
CA VAL A 135 -6.88 -7.87 2.87
C VAL A 135 -7.52 -7.81 4.26
N GLY A 136 -6.90 -8.45 5.25
CA GLY A 136 -7.38 -8.44 6.63
C GLY A 136 -7.44 -7.03 7.24
N ALA A 137 -6.38 -6.23 7.03
CA ALA A 137 -6.34 -4.84 7.47
C ALA A 137 -7.43 -4.00 6.79
N ALA A 138 -7.60 -4.16 5.47
CA ALA A 138 -8.60 -3.46 4.67
C ALA A 138 -10.02 -3.78 5.15
N ASN A 139 -10.36 -5.06 5.25
CA ASN A 139 -11.68 -5.51 5.70
C ASN A 139 -12.00 -4.99 7.12
N SER A 140 -11.02 -5.06 8.03
CA SER A 140 -11.16 -4.55 9.41
C SER A 140 -11.32 -3.02 9.47
N ALA A 141 -10.81 -2.29 8.47
CA ALA A 141 -10.96 -0.85 8.35
C ALA A 141 -12.24 -0.43 7.60
N GLY A 142 -13.02 -1.38 7.06
CA GLY A 142 -14.25 -1.11 6.30
C GLY A 142 -14.02 -0.97 4.78
N ILE A 143 -12.88 -1.38 4.25
CA ILE A 143 -12.60 -1.43 2.81
C ILE A 143 -12.87 -2.84 2.32
N ASN A 144 -13.96 -3.01 1.55
CA ASN A 144 -14.32 -4.30 0.96
C ASN A 144 -13.77 -4.50 -0.46
N ASN A 145 -13.21 -3.46 -1.06
CA ASN A 145 -12.61 -3.53 -2.39
C ASN A 145 -11.12 -3.84 -2.24
N THR A 146 -10.77 -5.12 -2.30
CA THR A 146 -9.41 -5.62 -2.07
C THR A 146 -8.87 -6.34 -3.30
N ILE A 147 -7.61 -6.11 -3.61
CA ILE A 147 -6.90 -6.75 -4.71
C ILE A 147 -5.59 -7.30 -4.16
N LEU A 148 -5.30 -8.56 -4.44
CA LEU A 148 -3.98 -9.14 -4.28
C LEU A 148 -3.28 -9.27 -5.63
N VAL A 149 -1.99 -8.93 -5.66
CA VAL A 149 -1.14 -9.08 -6.84
C VAL A 149 -0.07 -10.14 -6.63
N LYS A 150 0.22 -10.93 -7.67
CA LYS A 150 1.18 -12.05 -7.62
C LYS A 150 2.64 -11.63 -7.84
N THR A 151 2.93 -10.33 -7.74
CA THR A 151 4.28 -9.77 -7.94
C THR A 151 5.15 -9.79 -6.70
N GLY A 152 4.61 -10.16 -5.55
CA GLY A 152 5.30 -10.27 -4.27
C GLY A 152 5.30 -11.71 -3.74
N HIS A 153 4.58 -11.94 -2.65
CA HIS A 153 4.52 -13.24 -1.98
C HIS A 153 3.59 -14.23 -2.69
N ASN A 154 3.78 -15.52 -2.39
CA ASN A 154 2.85 -16.56 -2.84
C ASN A 154 1.48 -16.36 -2.18
N ILE A 155 0.42 -16.42 -2.98
CA ILE A 155 -0.97 -16.28 -2.55
C ILE A 155 -1.62 -17.67 -2.59
N ASP A 156 -2.23 -18.08 -1.48
CA ASP A 156 -3.14 -19.23 -1.47
C ASP A 156 -4.51 -18.77 -1.97
N GLU A 157 -4.72 -18.89 -3.28
CA GLU A 157 -5.94 -18.42 -3.94
C GLU A 157 -7.20 -19.12 -3.42
N SER A 158 -7.07 -20.37 -2.94
CA SER A 158 -8.21 -21.17 -2.47
C SER A 158 -8.77 -20.68 -1.12
N HIS A 159 -7.96 -19.99 -0.32
CA HIS A 159 -8.33 -19.46 0.99
C HIS A 159 -8.31 -17.93 1.06
N SER A 160 -8.00 -17.27 -0.05
CA SER A 160 -7.94 -15.81 -0.11
C SER A 160 -9.33 -15.17 0.08
N GLN A 161 -9.37 -14.08 0.86
CA GLN A 161 -10.54 -13.24 1.04
C GLN A 161 -10.50 -11.98 0.15
N ALA A 162 -9.52 -11.88 -0.73
CA ALA A 162 -9.43 -10.77 -1.68
C ALA A 162 -10.57 -10.80 -2.70
N LYS A 163 -11.10 -9.63 -3.03
CA LYS A 163 -12.15 -9.50 -4.06
C LYS A 163 -11.64 -9.87 -5.45
N PHE A 164 -10.36 -9.56 -5.73
CA PHE A 164 -9.67 -9.92 -6.96
C PHE A 164 -8.25 -10.38 -6.67
N ILE A 165 -7.77 -11.36 -7.46
CA ILE A 165 -6.36 -11.77 -7.47
C ILE A 165 -5.85 -11.58 -8.90
N LEU A 166 -4.84 -10.74 -9.07
CA LEU A 166 -4.32 -10.31 -10.37
C LEU A 166 -2.84 -10.66 -10.49
N LYS A 167 -2.33 -10.73 -11.72
CA LYS A 167 -0.90 -11.00 -11.95
C LYS A 167 -0.02 -9.84 -11.50
N SER A 168 -0.48 -8.60 -11.71
CA SER A 168 0.26 -7.39 -11.34
C SER A 168 -0.67 -6.20 -11.15
N ILE A 169 -0.15 -5.11 -10.59
CA ILE A 169 -0.87 -3.85 -10.43
C ILE A 169 -1.36 -3.27 -11.78
N LYS A 170 -0.69 -3.59 -12.88
CA LYS A 170 -1.08 -3.15 -14.23
C LYS A 170 -2.49 -3.62 -14.62
N GLU A 171 -2.89 -4.80 -14.15
CA GLU A 171 -4.21 -5.37 -14.44
C GLU A 171 -5.36 -4.69 -13.66
N THR A 172 -5.04 -3.80 -12.72
CA THR A 172 -6.06 -3.00 -12.00
C THR A 172 -6.67 -1.91 -12.87
N ILE A 173 -6.00 -1.56 -13.98
CA ILE A 173 -6.49 -0.60 -14.97
C ILE A 173 -7.76 -1.15 -15.60
N GLY A 174 -8.86 -0.38 -15.48
CA GLY A 174 -10.19 -0.79 -15.94
C GLY A 174 -11.04 -1.52 -14.89
N ILE A 175 -10.46 -2.01 -13.80
CA ILE A 175 -11.19 -2.59 -12.66
C ILE A 175 -11.59 -1.48 -11.68
N ILE A 176 -10.64 -0.63 -11.29
CA ILE A 176 -10.86 0.52 -10.40
C ILE A 176 -11.42 1.68 -11.24
N LYS A 177 -12.69 2.04 -11.00
CA LYS A 177 -13.41 3.07 -11.76
C LYS A 177 -13.98 4.14 -10.84
#